data_3ce1bbc63cef6688533312aa26ee57c3
#
_entry.id   3ce1bbc63cef6688533312aa26ee57c3
#
_cell.length_a   1.000
_cell.length_b   1.000
_cell.length_c   1.000
_cell.angle_alpha   90.00
_cell.angle_beta   90.00
_cell.angle_gamma   90.00
#
_symmetry.space_group_name_H-M   'P 1'
#
loop_
_entity.id
_entity.type
_entity.pdbx_description
1 polymer ?
#
loop_
_entity_poly.entity_id
_entity_poly.type
_entity_poly.pdbx_seq_one_letter_code
_entity_poly.pdbx_strand_id
1 'polypeptide(L)'
;HPLPKEDFVGITVGTKHFTDKEFAGEAILATCKSFKGTEPMNIGEYRGFKMELVYDSFNQEYQLTLKGNMSHRLKLGTDPRGNLIRMDNALSSIPNRLEKSKTQLDNLYNQQEAAKVEVKKPFLLESELSQKSARLAELDAALNMDEQREVKQEKEERPSVLAELKRHSDGISHERSKSDMEVAL
;
A
#
# COMPACT_ATOMS: atom_id res chain seq x y z
N HIS A 1 26.52 -23.19 8.50
CA HIS A 1 27.61 -22.61 7.71
C HIS A 1 28.66 -22.05 8.67
N PRO A 2 29.96 -22.31 8.44
CA PRO A 2 30.99 -21.72 9.28
C PRO A 2 30.93 -20.21 9.12
N LEU A 3 30.90 -19.51 10.26
CA LEU A 3 31.02 -18.05 10.32
C LEU A 3 32.31 -17.65 9.61
N PRO A 4 32.34 -16.52 8.89
CA PRO A 4 33.55 -16.01 8.30
C PRO A 4 34.56 -15.73 9.40
N LYS A 5 35.59 -16.59 9.49
CA LYS A 5 36.79 -16.28 10.26
C LYS A 5 37.67 -15.36 9.42
N GLU A 6 38.58 -14.68 10.07
CA GLU A 6 39.42 -13.62 9.50
C GLU A 6 40.20 -14.02 8.24
N ASP A 7 40.39 -15.32 8.00
CA ASP A 7 41.13 -15.81 6.86
C ASP A 7 40.24 -16.00 5.61
N PHE A 8 40.71 -15.46 4.50
CA PHE A 8 40.11 -15.66 3.20
C PHE A 8 40.25 -17.11 2.74
N VAL A 9 39.16 -17.83 2.65
CA VAL A 9 39.13 -19.27 2.30
C VAL A 9 39.22 -19.53 0.80
N GLY A 10 39.21 -18.45 -0.01
CA GLY A 10 39.11 -18.53 -1.46
C GLY A 10 37.70 -18.39 -1.98
N ILE A 11 37.57 -18.14 -3.26
CA ILE A 11 36.33 -17.93 -4.00
C ILE A 11 36.42 -18.55 -5.39
N THR A 12 35.35 -19.11 -5.87
CA THR A 12 35.23 -19.58 -7.24
C THR A 12 34.47 -18.55 -8.08
N VAL A 13 35.08 -18.04 -9.15
CA VAL A 13 34.44 -17.15 -10.11
C VAL A 13 34.54 -17.81 -11.52
N GLY A 14 33.39 -18.08 -12.10
CA GLY A 14 33.32 -18.91 -13.31
C GLY A 14 33.83 -20.32 -13.05
N THR A 15 34.90 -20.71 -13.73
CA THR A 15 35.58 -22.01 -13.58
C THR A 15 36.87 -21.91 -12.77
N LYS A 16 37.30 -20.70 -12.36
CA LYS A 16 38.57 -20.47 -11.69
C LYS A 16 38.38 -20.29 -10.19
N HIS A 17 39.30 -20.88 -9.43
CA HIS A 17 39.39 -20.70 -7.99
C HIS A 17 40.49 -19.70 -7.66
N PHE A 18 40.17 -18.70 -6.82
CA PHE A 18 41.07 -17.65 -6.40
C PHE A 18 41.30 -17.72 -4.89
N THR A 19 42.55 -17.69 -4.49
CA THR A 19 43.00 -17.72 -3.08
C THR A 19 43.44 -16.34 -2.60
N ASP A 20 43.60 -15.39 -3.51
CA ASP A 20 43.93 -14.00 -3.22
C ASP A 20 42.71 -13.11 -3.39
N LYS A 21 42.53 -12.17 -2.45
CA LYS A 21 41.35 -11.27 -2.41
C LYS A 21 41.34 -10.28 -3.58
N GLU A 22 42.49 -9.79 -3.97
CA GLU A 22 42.58 -8.76 -5.00
C GLU A 22 42.25 -9.36 -6.38
N PHE A 23 42.90 -10.47 -6.72
CA PHE A 23 42.60 -11.19 -7.98
C PHE A 23 41.16 -11.71 -8.04
N ALA A 24 40.62 -12.16 -6.91
CA ALA A 24 39.19 -12.54 -6.81
C ALA A 24 38.24 -11.38 -7.10
N GLY A 25 38.52 -10.23 -6.49
CA GLY A 25 37.74 -9.00 -6.72
C GLY A 25 37.81 -8.49 -8.16
N GLU A 26 39.01 -8.55 -8.76
CA GLU A 26 39.20 -8.22 -10.19
C GLU A 26 38.42 -9.16 -11.11
N ALA A 27 38.41 -10.48 -10.82
CA ALA A 27 37.63 -11.43 -11.58
C ALA A 27 36.12 -11.17 -11.51
N ILE A 28 35.61 -10.79 -10.34
CA ILE A 28 34.20 -10.37 -10.19
C ILE A 28 33.92 -9.12 -11.03
N LEU A 29 34.77 -8.09 -10.97
CA LEU A 29 34.61 -6.88 -11.76
C LEU A 29 34.76 -7.10 -13.26
N ALA A 30 35.65 -7.99 -13.69
CA ALA A 30 35.76 -8.39 -15.09
C ALA A 30 34.47 -9.09 -15.58
N THR A 31 33.88 -9.91 -14.72
CA THR A 31 32.59 -10.56 -15.01
C THR A 31 31.47 -9.53 -15.11
N CYS A 32 31.45 -8.51 -14.21
CA CYS A 32 30.50 -7.41 -14.31
C CYS A 32 30.60 -6.66 -15.63
N LYS A 33 31.83 -6.33 -16.07
CA LYS A 33 32.06 -5.61 -17.34
C LYS A 33 31.64 -6.44 -18.57
N SER A 34 31.74 -7.76 -18.49
CA SER A 34 31.31 -8.65 -19.57
C SER A 34 29.82 -8.98 -19.56
N PHE A 35 29.14 -8.70 -18.45
CA PHE A 35 27.73 -8.99 -18.29
C PHE A 35 26.87 -8.04 -19.14
N LYS A 36 26.11 -8.62 -20.07
CA LYS A 36 25.22 -7.87 -21.00
C LYS A 36 23.75 -8.23 -20.84
N GLY A 37 23.42 -9.10 -19.89
CA GLY A 37 22.06 -9.60 -19.68
C GLY A 37 21.27 -8.74 -18.69
N THR A 38 19.97 -8.96 -18.67
CA THR A 38 19.05 -8.41 -17.64
C THR A 38 18.66 -9.47 -16.60
N GLU A 39 18.87 -10.75 -16.93
CA GLU A 39 18.54 -11.87 -16.06
C GLU A 39 19.68 -12.21 -15.11
N PRO A 40 19.38 -12.75 -13.91
CA PRO A 40 20.39 -13.18 -12.95
C PRO A 40 21.31 -14.24 -13.55
N MET A 41 22.62 -14.01 -13.49
CA MET A 41 23.62 -14.94 -13.97
C MET A 41 24.42 -15.51 -12.79
N ASN A 42 24.55 -16.84 -12.73
CA ASN A 42 25.44 -17.47 -11.75
C ASN A 42 26.89 -17.22 -12.17
N ILE A 43 27.67 -16.59 -11.29
CA ILE A 43 29.07 -16.26 -11.55
C ILE A 43 30.05 -17.07 -10.71
N GLY A 44 29.57 -17.95 -9.84
CA GLY A 44 30.43 -18.82 -9.03
C GLY A 44 29.90 -19.10 -7.62
N GLU A 45 30.85 -19.37 -6.70
CA GLU A 45 30.49 -19.71 -5.31
C GLU A 45 31.48 -19.08 -4.32
N TYR A 46 30.93 -18.61 -3.20
CA TYR A 46 31.70 -18.07 -2.06
C TYR A 46 31.18 -18.61 -0.73
N ARG A 47 32.03 -19.27 0.04
CA ARG A 47 31.73 -19.85 1.37
C ARG A 47 30.45 -20.73 1.37
N GLY A 48 30.22 -21.51 0.28
CA GLY A 48 29.05 -22.35 0.15
C GLY A 48 27.77 -21.62 -0.32
N PHE A 49 27.88 -20.34 -0.66
CA PHE A 49 26.79 -19.57 -1.26
C PHE A 49 27.03 -19.41 -2.75
N LYS A 50 26.02 -19.70 -3.57
CA LYS A 50 26.05 -19.39 -5.00
C LYS A 50 25.99 -17.88 -5.20
N MET A 51 26.76 -17.38 -6.15
CA MET A 51 26.83 -15.98 -6.49
C MET A 51 26.04 -15.70 -7.77
N GLU A 52 24.95 -14.95 -7.66
CA GLU A 52 24.16 -14.51 -8.80
C GLU A 52 24.35 -12.99 -9.02
N LEU A 53 24.82 -12.64 -10.23
CA LEU A 53 25.03 -11.26 -10.65
C LEU A 53 23.81 -10.76 -11.43
N VAL A 54 23.37 -9.53 -11.13
CA VAL A 54 22.30 -8.82 -11.83
C VAL A 54 22.74 -7.38 -12.06
N TYR A 55 22.38 -6.81 -13.19
CA TYR A 55 22.50 -5.38 -13.44
C TYR A 55 21.16 -4.69 -13.19
N ASP A 56 21.14 -3.78 -12.23
CA ASP A 56 20.00 -2.92 -11.95
C ASP A 56 20.06 -1.69 -12.86
N SER A 57 19.26 -1.71 -13.92
CA SER A 57 19.25 -0.64 -14.93
C SER A 57 18.65 0.68 -14.40
N PHE A 58 17.81 0.63 -13.37
CA PHE A 58 17.24 1.82 -12.75
C PHE A 58 18.28 2.61 -11.94
N ASN A 59 19.05 1.87 -11.11
CA ASN A 59 20.10 2.45 -10.28
C ASN A 59 21.47 2.47 -10.99
N GLN A 60 21.59 1.90 -12.19
CA GLN A 60 22.83 1.77 -12.97
C GLN A 60 23.96 1.11 -12.17
N GLU A 61 23.64 0.06 -11.42
CA GLU A 61 24.59 -0.62 -10.54
C GLU A 61 24.53 -2.15 -10.69
N TYR A 62 25.65 -2.81 -10.42
CA TYR A 62 25.70 -4.25 -10.32
C TYR A 62 25.32 -4.69 -8.90
N GLN A 63 24.43 -5.66 -8.82
CA GLN A 63 24.02 -6.29 -7.59
C GLN A 63 24.43 -7.75 -7.59
N LEU A 64 25.03 -8.19 -6.49
CA LEU A 64 25.39 -9.58 -6.26
C LEU A 64 24.46 -10.18 -5.20
N THR A 65 23.88 -11.33 -5.49
CA THR A 65 23.09 -12.10 -4.54
C THR A 65 23.85 -13.35 -4.13
N LEU A 66 24.15 -13.46 -2.83
CA LEU A 66 24.68 -14.67 -2.23
C LEU A 66 23.50 -15.58 -1.87
N LYS A 67 23.34 -16.67 -2.59
CA LYS A 67 22.19 -17.56 -2.51
C LYS A 67 22.55 -18.87 -1.80
N GLY A 68 21.96 -19.06 -0.63
CA GLY A 68 21.98 -20.27 0.17
C GLY A 68 20.56 -20.70 0.51
N ASN A 69 20.31 -21.09 1.76
CA ASN A 69 18.94 -21.29 2.24
C ASN A 69 18.15 -19.97 2.26
N MET A 70 18.85 -18.87 2.47
CA MET A 70 18.34 -17.50 2.30
C MET A 70 19.24 -16.75 1.32
N SER A 71 18.67 -15.72 0.69
CA SER A 71 19.38 -14.87 -0.26
C SER A 71 19.83 -13.58 0.39
N HIS A 72 21.10 -13.21 0.20
CA HIS A 72 21.71 -11.98 0.72
C HIS A 72 22.15 -11.10 -0.45
N ARG A 73 21.44 -10.02 -0.71
CA ARG A 73 21.75 -9.09 -1.79
C ARG A 73 22.68 -8.00 -1.31
N LEU A 74 23.69 -7.68 -2.12
CA LEU A 74 24.65 -6.61 -1.87
C LEU A 74 24.96 -5.86 -3.16
N LYS A 75 25.32 -4.59 -3.02
CA LYS A 75 25.76 -3.75 -4.15
C LYS A 75 27.25 -3.92 -4.37
N LEU A 76 27.64 -4.10 -5.63
CA LEU A 76 29.04 -4.09 -6.02
C LEU A 76 29.51 -2.66 -6.32
N GLY A 77 30.71 -2.36 -5.87
CA GLY A 77 31.40 -1.10 -6.20
C GLY A 77 32.50 -1.31 -7.21
N THR A 78 33.25 -0.25 -7.43
CA THR A 78 34.40 -0.23 -8.36
C THR A 78 35.70 -0.79 -7.76
N ASP A 79 35.76 -0.88 -6.42
CA ASP A 79 36.92 -1.42 -5.70
C ASP A 79 36.87 -2.94 -5.59
N PRO A 80 37.83 -3.69 -6.18
CA PRO A 80 37.89 -5.13 -6.13
C PRO A 80 37.87 -5.70 -4.68
N ARG A 81 38.75 -5.17 -3.83
CA ARG A 81 38.89 -5.63 -2.45
C ARG A 81 37.67 -5.28 -1.60
N GLY A 82 37.14 -4.08 -1.80
CA GLY A 82 35.93 -3.62 -1.11
C GLY A 82 34.70 -4.49 -1.40
N ASN A 83 34.61 -5.07 -2.58
CA ASN A 83 33.52 -5.98 -2.91
C ASN A 83 33.58 -7.27 -2.06
N LEU A 84 34.76 -7.83 -1.85
CA LEU A 84 34.93 -9.00 -0.98
C LEU A 84 34.64 -8.66 0.49
N ILE A 85 35.07 -7.49 0.95
CA ILE A 85 34.75 -7.01 2.30
C ILE A 85 33.23 -6.88 2.47
N ARG A 86 32.50 -6.37 1.47
CA ARG A 86 31.03 -6.31 1.52
C ARG A 86 30.40 -7.70 1.59
N MET A 87 30.93 -8.66 0.86
CA MET A 87 30.47 -10.06 0.91
C MET A 87 30.72 -10.67 2.29
N ASP A 88 31.91 -10.49 2.84
CA ASP A 88 32.26 -10.96 4.19
C ASP A 88 31.33 -10.32 5.24
N ASN A 89 31.12 -9.01 5.18
CA ASN A 89 30.22 -8.27 6.08
C ASN A 89 28.77 -8.76 5.96
N ALA A 90 28.29 -9.04 4.77
CA ALA A 90 26.94 -9.55 4.55
C ALA A 90 26.77 -10.92 5.24
N LEU A 91 27.74 -11.81 5.12
CA LEU A 91 27.72 -13.13 5.75
C LEU A 91 27.93 -13.06 7.27
N SER A 92 28.87 -12.25 7.75
CA SER A 92 29.11 -12.08 9.19
C SER A 92 27.97 -11.40 9.93
N SER A 93 27.15 -10.63 9.24
CA SER A 93 25.98 -10.00 9.83
C SER A 93 24.79 -10.94 10.08
N ILE A 94 24.81 -12.16 9.50
CA ILE A 94 23.68 -13.11 9.58
C ILE A 94 23.30 -13.45 11.01
N PRO A 95 24.22 -13.80 11.95
CA PRO A 95 23.85 -14.09 13.34
C PRO A 95 23.16 -12.91 14.02
N ASN A 96 23.71 -11.71 13.88
CA ASN A 96 23.14 -10.50 14.48
C ASN A 96 21.74 -10.18 13.91
N ARG A 97 21.53 -10.41 12.62
CA ARG A 97 20.22 -10.24 12.00
C ARG A 97 19.22 -11.28 12.50
N LEU A 98 19.67 -12.51 12.71
CA LEU A 98 18.85 -13.57 13.29
C LEU A 98 18.37 -13.18 14.69
N GLU A 99 19.29 -12.75 15.56
CA GLU A 99 18.95 -12.33 16.93
C GLU A 99 18.00 -11.12 16.94
N LYS A 100 18.24 -10.13 16.09
CA LYS A 100 17.29 -9.00 15.93
C LYS A 100 15.90 -9.48 15.51
N SER A 101 15.81 -10.40 14.53
CA SER A 101 14.54 -10.93 14.06
C SER A 101 13.80 -11.72 15.14
N LYS A 102 14.52 -12.51 15.95
CA LYS A 102 13.93 -13.20 17.13
C LYS A 102 13.37 -12.21 18.14
N THR A 103 14.15 -11.19 18.51
CA THR A 103 13.70 -10.16 19.46
C THR A 103 12.48 -9.40 18.93
N GLN A 104 12.46 -9.08 17.63
CA GLN A 104 11.31 -8.44 17.01
C GLN A 104 10.06 -9.34 17.04
N LEU A 105 10.24 -10.63 16.78
CA LEU A 105 9.16 -11.61 16.85
C LEU A 105 8.56 -11.70 18.25
N ASP A 106 9.41 -11.81 19.27
CA ASP A 106 8.99 -11.85 20.67
C ASP A 106 8.23 -10.57 21.07
N ASN A 107 8.75 -9.40 20.66
CA ASN A 107 8.06 -8.13 20.90
C ASN A 107 6.68 -8.08 20.22
N LEU A 108 6.57 -8.58 18.99
CA LEU A 108 5.28 -8.65 18.26
C LEU A 108 4.29 -9.59 18.95
N TYR A 109 4.74 -10.73 19.47
CA TYR A 109 3.87 -11.63 20.24
C TYR A 109 3.38 -10.95 21.53
N ASN A 110 4.26 -10.26 22.25
CA ASN A 110 3.87 -9.52 23.45
C ASN A 110 2.86 -8.40 23.14
N GLN A 111 3.07 -7.66 22.04
CA GLN A 111 2.13 -6.64 21.58
C GLN A 111 0.78 -7.26 21.16
N GLN A 112 0.81 -8.41 20.48
CA GLN A 112 -0.40 -9.12 20.09
C GLN A 112 -1.22 -9.54 21.32
N GLU A 113 -0.57 -10.11 22.33
CA GLU A 113 -1.25 -10.52 23.56
C GLU A 113 -1.81 -9.30 24.32
N ALA A 114 -1.06 -8.22 24.43
CA ALA A 114 -1.54 -6.98 25.03
C ALA A 114 -2.76 -6.42 24.26
N ALA A 115 -2.71 -6.41 22.94
CA ALA A 115 -3.83 -5.97 22.11
C ALA A 115 -5.07 -6.86 22.27
N LYS A 116 -4.90 -8.19 22.36
CA LYS A 116 -6.01 -9.12 22.63
C LYS A 116 -6.70 -8.85 23.98
N VAL A 117 -5.92 -8.48 24.98
CA VAL A 117 -6.45 -8.08 26.30
C VAL A 117 -7.19 -6.76 26.20
N GLU A 118 -6.61 -5.77 25.50
CA GLU A 118 -7.19 -4.43 25.37
C GLU A 118 -8.52 -4.44 24.60
N VAL A 119 -8.59 -5.20 23.51
CA VAL A 119 -9.84 -5.36 22.71
C VAL A 119 -10.97 -5.99 23.52
N LYS A 120 -10.65 -6.80 24.53
CA LYS A 120 -11.67 -7.41 25.41
C LYS A 120 -12.17 -6.49 26.52
N LYS A 121 -11.49 -5.36 26.75
CA LYS A 121 -11.96 -4.40 27.76
C LYS A 121 -13.20 -3.68 27.25
N PRO A 122 -14.23 -3.53 28.10
CA PRO A 122 -15.38 -2.73 27.72
C PRO A 122 -14.98 -1.29 27.50
N PHE A 123 -15.50 -0.68 26.47
CA PHE A 123 -15.27 0.74 26.22
C PHE A 123 -15.91 1.59 27.34
N LEU A 124 -15.09 2.32 28.10
CA LEU A 124 -15.54 3.05 29.29
C LEU A 124 -16.68 4.05 29.02
N LEU A 125 -16.75 4.57 27.79
CA LEU A 125 -17.77 5.56 27.39
C LEU A 125 -18.86 4.94 26.50
N GLU A 126 -19.00 3.61 26.47
CA GLU A 126 -19.98 2.91 25.61
C GLU A 126 -21.43 3.34 25.92
N SER A 127 -21.75 3.48 27.20
CA SER A 127 -23.08 3.96 27.62
C SER A 127 -23.35 5.40 27.18
N GLU A 128 -22.36 6.29 27.26
CA GLU A 128 -22.47 7.67 26.81
C GLU A 128 -22.59 7.75 25.28
N LEU A 129 -21.80 6.97 24.56
CA LEU A 129 -21.89 6.86 23.09
C LEU A 129 -23.28 6.36 22.66
N SER A 130 -23.79 5.33 23.31
CA SER A 130 -25.13 4.80 23.05
C SER A 130 -26.23 5.85 23.28
N GLN A 131 -26.17 6.58 24.42
CA GLN A 131 -27.11 7.66 24.71
C GLN A 131 -27.06 8.79 23.69
N LYS A 132 -25.84 9.22 23.32
CA LYS A 132 -25.66 10.29 22.31
C LYS A 132 -26.11 9.84 20.92
N SER A 133 -25.87 8.60 20.55
CA SER A 133 -26.34 8.03 19.29
C SER A 133 -27.86 7.91 19.23
N ALA A 134 -28.50 7.49 20.31
CA ALA A 134 -29.95 7.45 20.40
C ALA A 134 -30.55 8.86 20.29
N ARG A 135 -29.95 9.85 20.99
CA ARG A 135 -30.41 11.24 20.93
C ARG A 135 -30.23 11.85 19.53
N LEU A 136 -29.12 11.52 18.85
CA LEU A 136 -28.92 11.93 17.46
C LEU A 136 -30.02 11.38 16.55
N ALA A 137 -30.31 10.09 16.67
CA ALA A 137 -31.38 9.46 15.89
C ALA A 137 -32.77 10.07 16.15
N GLU A 138 -33.08 10.44 17.40
CA GLU A 138 -34.29 11.16 17.72
C GLU A 138 -34.37 12.54 17.06
N LEU A 139 -33.27 13.30 17.10
CA LEU A 139 -33.20 14.62 16.49
C LEU A 139 -33.32 14.56 14.97
N ASP A 140 -32.64 13.59 14.34
CA ASP A 140 -32.74 13.36 12.89
C ASP A 140 -34.18 13.00 12.48
N ALA A 141 -34.85 12.16 13.27
CA ALA A 141 -36.24 11.82 13.02
C ALA A 141 -37.16 13.03 13.17
N ALA A 142 -36.94 13.89 14.18
CA ALA A 142 -37.70 15.10 14.39
C ALA A 142 -37.51 16.11 13.24
N LEU A 143 -36.27 16.34 12.81
CA LEU A 143 -35.95 17.22 11.67
C LEU A 143 -36.58 16.74 10.37
N ASN A 144 -36.48 15.44 10.08
CA ASN A 144 -37.10 14.84 8.89
C ASN A 144 -38.65 14.96 8.92
N MET A 145 -39.26 14.91 10.10
CA MET A 145 -40.70 15.12 10.24
C MET A 145 -41.09 16.60 10.00
N ASP A 146 -40.25 17.53 10.45
CA ASP A 146 -40.50 18.96 10.24
C ASP A 146 -40.32 19.35 8.77
N GLU A 147 -39.27 18.89 8.11
CA GLU A 147 -39.08 19.05 6.66
C GLU A 147 -40.27 18.49 5.84
N GLN A 148 -40.81 17.34 6.24
CA GLN A 148 -41.99 16.78 5.57
C GLN A 148 -43.25 17.58 5.82
N ARG A 149 -43.36 18.25 6.97
CA ARG A 149 -44.50 19.17 7.28
C ARG A 149 -44.39 20.44 6.45
N GLU A 150 -43.22 21.06 6.38
CA GLU A 150 -42.97 22.25 5.58
C GLU A 150 -43.24 22.00 4.09
N VAL A 151 -42.76 20.89 3.54
CA VAL A 151 -43.02 20.50 2.14
C VAL A 151 -44.51 20.23 1.88
N LYS A 152 -45.27 19.73 2.86
CA LYS A 152 -46.73 19.57 2.74
C LYS A 152 -47.46 20.90 2.80
N GLN A 153 -47.08 21.79 3.69
CA GLN A 153 -47.66 23.14 3.78
C GLN A 153 -47.37 23.95 2.51
N GLU A 154 -46.16 23.95 2.00
CA GLU A 154 -45.83 24.60 0.72
C GLU A 154 -46.61 24.04 -0.47
N LYS A 155 -46.96 22.73 -0.45
CA LYS A 155 -47.81 22.14 -1.49
C LYS A 155 -49.28 22.49 -1.36
N GLU A 156 -49.77 22.70 -0.13
CA GLU A 156 -51.16 23.12 0.10
C GLU A 156 -51.38 24.63 -0.13
N GLU A 157 -50.36 25.47 0.09
CA GLU A 157 -50.42 26.91 -0.14
C GLU A 157 -50.19 27.31 -1.62
N ARG A 158 -49.61 26.47 -2.43
CA ARG A 158 -49.46 26.74 -3.87
C ARG A 158 -50.75 26.39 -4.60
N PRO A 159 -51.52 27.37 -5.11
CA PRO A 159 -52.72 27.08 -5.93
C PRO A 159 -52.24 26.23 -7.14
N SER A 160 -52.96 25.16 -7.38
CA SER A 160 -52.64 24.26 -8.50
C SER A 160 -52.70 25.05 -9.82
N VAL A 161 -51.55 25.12 -10.52
CA VAL A 161 -51.44 25.75 -11.83
C VAL A 161 -52.50 25.22 -12.80
N LEU A 162 -52.90 23.95 -12.64
CA LEU A 162 -54.02 23.34 -13.36
C LEU A 162 -55.37 23.91 -13.02
N ALA A 163 -55.62 24.35 -11.76
CA ALA A 163 -56.84 24.98 -11.36
C ALA A 163 -56.91 26.44 -11.86
N GLU A 164 -55.80 27.15 -11.94
CA GLU A 164 -55.72 28.48 -12.56
C GLU A 164 -55.90 28.40 -14.06
N LEU A 165 -55.30 27.45 -14.75
CA LEU A 165 -55.49 27.22 -16.18
C LEU A 165 -56.94 26.86 -16.52
N LYS A 166 -57.62 26.05 -15.72
CA LYS A 166 -59.04 25.76 -15.88
C LYS A 166 -59.91 26.98 -15.70
N ARG A 167 -59.68 27.83 -14.71
CA ARG A 167 -60.44 29.12 -14.54
C ARG A 167 -60.22 30.04 -15.73
N HIS A 168 -59.03 30.12 -16.27
CA HIS A 168 -58.79 30.90 -17.50
C HIS A 168 -59.42 30.31 -18.72
N SER A 169 -59.47 28.99 -18.88
CA SER A 169 -60.13 28.35 -20.02
C SER A 169 -61.64 28.50 -20.00
N ASP A 170 -62.25 28.41 -18.79
CA ASP A 170 -63.70 28.60 -18.61
C ASP A 170 -64.13 30.06 -18.78
N GLY A 171 -63.27 31.07 -18.45
CA GLY A 171 -63.47 32.48 -18.71
C GLY A 171 -63.49 32.81 -20.21
N ILE A 172 -62.59 32.22 -20.99
CA ILE A 172 -62.49 32.44 -22.45
C ILE A 172 -63.68 31.83 -23.19
N SER A 173 -64.20 30.69 -22.73
CA SER A 173 -65.40 30.08 -23.35
C SER A 173 -66.67 30.86 -23.09
N HIS A 174 -66.78 31.62 -21.97
CA HIS A 174 -67.95 32.45 -21.66
C HIS A 174 -67.96 33.77 -22.42
N GLU A 175 -66.82 34.36 -22.77
CA GLU A 175 -66.71 35.57 -23.57
C GLU A 175 -67.01 35.29 -25.05
N ARG A 176 -66.54 34.11 -25.58
CA ARG A 176 -66.90 33.73 -26.98
C ARG A 176 -68.39 33.50 -27.16
N SER A 177 -69.13 32.96 -26.22
CA SER A 177 -70.56 32.73 -26.28
C SER A 177 -71.38 34.01 -26.26
N LYS A 178 -70.88 35.13 -25.67
CA LYS A 178 -71.54 36.44 -25.69
C LYS A 178 -71.30 37.20 -27.02
N SER A 179 -70.16 37.06 -27.63
CA SER A 179 -69.78 37.73 -28.84
C SER A 179 -70.59 37.18 -30.09
N ASP A 180 -70.87 35.88 -30.09
CA ASP A 180 -71.62 35.22 -31.16
C ASP A 180 -73.10 35.49 -31.06
N MET A 181 -73.61 36.00 -29.95
CA MET A 181 -75.04 36.36 -29.81
C MET A 181 -75.34 37.83 -30.16
N GLU A 182 -74.30 38.66 -30.28
CA GLU A 182 -74.47 40.09 -30.64
C GLU A 182 -74.30 40.41 -32.12
N VAL A 183 -73.94 39.43 -32.94
CA VAL A 183 -73.80 39.57 -34.42
C VAL A 183 -75.02 39.02 -35.22
N ALA A 184 -76.06 38.52 -34.52
CA ALA A 184 -77.28 37.96 -35.16
C ALA A 184 -78.54 38.78 -34.86
N LEU A 185 -78.43 40.14 -34.81
CA LEU A 185 -79.59 41.07 -34.89
C LEU A 185 -79.38 42.13 -35.94
#